data_6adf8b645af09af0941e669066c18007
#
_entry.id   6adf8b645af09af0941e669066c18007
#
_cell.length_a   1.000
_cell.length_b   1.000
_cell.length_c   1.000
_cell.angle_alpha   90.00
_cell.angle_beta   90.00
_cell.angle_gamma   90.00
#
_symmetry.space_group_name_H-M   'P 1'
#
loop_
_entity.id
_entity.type
_entity.pdbx_description
1 polymer ?
#
loop_
_entity_poly.entity_id
_entity_poly.type
_entity_poly.pdbx_seq_one_letter_code
_entity_poly.pdbx_strand_id
1 'polypeptide(L)'
;MKYPIGIQDFKSIVDGGFVYVDKTALLHKMVTEGKIYFLSRPRRFGKSLLVSTLKYYFGGERELFRGLAIEDLEQEWEQYPVFHIDFNGSDFTQGSTLQNKLDVCVEDWERQYGMTGDDRLSVGERFARLLAFVHKRTGKQCVVLIDEYDKPLLDVLDTDYRTTDGNGNNLRIEELNRNTLKGFYSAFKAADQDLRFVLLTGVTKFSQVSVFSGFNQPEDISMSAAYEAVCGITEAELEGTFHDEMDAMAYEMGVSPEEVRQLLKRHYDGYHFSKRKTDIFNPFSLLNALSVKDIQDYWFRTGTPSYLVRLLSHTDENLNELTGKYYDTSDFIDYRADVERPLPMIYQSGYLTIKDYDRFSNSYLLDLPNNEVKKGFLTLIASNYLGTKESANTLAIQLTRALLRDDLDTWRKSLTAFFASIPYSMRRKDMETEKERYFHYTFYLIFRILSTYLVLTEKQQSEGRADCIVETPTGVYIFEFKLDGTADDALRQIEEKGYARPYEADSRPVHRVGVSFSSRTGTIDDWKEA
;
A
#
# COMPACT_ATOMS: atom_id res chain seq x y z
N MET A 1 20.94 -9.15 16.76
CA MET A 1 20.50 -9.74 15.46
C MET A 1 20.93 -8.84 14.32
N LYS A 2 21.17 -9.37 13.07
CA LYS A 2 21.41 -8.57 11.87
C LYS A 2 20.13 -8.50 11.03
N TYR A 3 19.68 -7.30 10.71
CA TYR A 3 18.43 -7.10 9.94
C TYR A 3 18.70 -6.88 8.44
N PRO A 4 18.02 -7.58 7.52
CA PRO A 4 18.24 -7.46 6.09
C PRO A 4 17.54 -6.23 5.48
N ILE A 5 17.72 -5.06 6.10
CA ILE A 5 17.08 -3.82 5.64
C ILE A 5 17.64 -3.43 4.28
N GLY A 6 16.78 -3.45 3.25
CA GLY A 6 17.17 -3.13 1.87
C GLY A 6 17.84 -4.28 1.11
N ILE A 7 18.02 -5.45 1.71
CA ILE A 7 18.56 -6.64 1.04
C ILE A 7 17.41 -7.47 0.48
N GLN A 8 17.45 -7.75 -0.82
CA GLN A 8 16.40 -8.50 -1.53
C GLN A 8 16.90 -9.86 -2.04
N ASP A 9 18.20 -10.09 -2.03
CA ASP A 9 18.83 -11.33 -2.49
C ASP A 9 18.94 -12.34 -1.35
N PHE A 10 18.30 -13.49 -1.51
CA PHE A 10 18.24 -14.56 -0.50
C PHE A 10 19.63 -15.07 -0.12
N LYS A 11 20.49 -15.30 -1.12
CA LYS A 11 21.86 -15.75 -0.88
C LYS A 11 22.65 -14.76 -0.03
N SER A 12 22.53 -13.47 -0.33
CA SER A 12 23.17 -12.42 0.45
C SER A 12 22.68 -12.37 1.89
N ILE A 13 21.41 -12.70 2.15
CA ILE A 13 20.84 -12.79 3.50
C ILE A 13 21.48 -13.96 4.25
N VAL A 14 21.51 -15.15 3.64
CA VAL A 14 22.06 -16.36 4.27
C VAL A 14 23.57 -16.22 4.51
N ASP A 15 24.35 -15.89 3.47
CA ASP A 15 25.81 -15.75 3.55
C ASP A 15 26.23 -14.63 4.52
N GLY A 16 25.43 -13.57 4.63
CA GLY A 16 25.65 -12.45 5.54
C GLY A 16 25.26 -12.73 7.00
N GLY A 17 24.58 -13.83 7.26
CA GLY A 17 24.04 -14.18 8.58
C GLY A 17 22.97 -13.18 9.06
N PHE A 18 22.17 -12.66 8.13
CA PHE A 18 21.01 -11.83 8.44
C PHE A 18 19.81 -12.70 8.83
N VAL A 19 18.90 -12.13 9.63
CA VAL A 19 17.67 -12.83 9.97
C VAL A 19 16.80 -13.05 8.74
N TYR A 20 16.29 -14.27 8.60
CA TYR A 20 15.33 -14.64 7.57
C TYR A 20 14.08 -15.20 8.24
N VAL A 21 12.93 -14.58 8.01
CA VAL A 21 11.63 -15.14 8.43
C VAL A 21 11.23 -16.21 7.44
N ASP A 22 11.21 -17.45 7.90
CA ASP A 22 11.09 -18.61 7.03
C ASP A 22 9.69 -18.74 6.39
N LYS A 23 9.64 -18.57 5.08
CA LYS A 23 8.44 -18.75 4.24
C LYS A 23 8.53 -20.00 3.35
N THR A 24 9.58 -20.80 3.53
CA THR A 24 9.92 -21.86 2.57
C THR A 24 8.91 -23.00 2.55
N ALA A 25 8.15 -23.22 3.62
CA ALA A 25 7.03 -24.17 3.59
C ALA A 25 5.92 -23.72 2.62
N LEU A 26 5.59 -22.43 2.58
CA LEU A 26 4.62 -21.87 1.62
C LEU A 26 5.18 -21.87 0.19
N LEU A 27 6.49 -21.63 0.05
CA LEU A 27 7.19 -21.75 -1.23
C LEU A 27 7.10 -23.17 -1.75
N HIS A 28 7.43 -24.19 -0.94
CA HIS A 28 7.32 -25.60 -1.33
C HIS A 28 5.90 -25.97 -1.76
N LYS A 29 4.89 -25.53 -0.99
CA LYS A 29 3.49 -25.70 -1.36
C LYS A 29 3.18 -25.09 -2.74
N MET A 30 3.64 -23.86 -3.00
CA MET A 30 3.42 -23.17 -4.28
C MET A 30 4.02 -23.94 -5.46
N VAL A 31 5.25 -24.45 -5.34
CA VAL A 31 5.94 -25.14 -6.44
C VAL A 31 5.44 -26.57 -6.68
N THR A 32 4.76 -27.17 -5.69
CA THR A 32 4.20 -28.53 -5.78
C THR A 32 2.73 -28.54 -6.22
N GLU A 33 1.93 -27.51 -5.87
CA GLU A 33 0.48 -27.50 -6.11
C GLU A 33 0.08 -26.84 -7.44
N GLY A 34 0.93 -25.99 -8.03
CA GLY A 34 0.58 -25.29 -9.26
C GLY A 34 1.77 -24.98 -10.16
N LYS A 35 1.50 -24.23 -11.23
CA LYS A 35 2.47 -23.98 -12.29
C LYS A 35 2.65 -22.49 -12.60
N ILE A 36 1.57 -21.73 -12.69
CA ILE A 36 1.59 -20.36 -13.16
C ILE A 36 0.86 -19.48 -12.15
N TYR A 37 1.59 -18.61 -11.48
CA TYR A 37 1.07 -17.78 -10.42
C TYR A 37 1.24 -16.28 -10.68
N PHE A 38 0.29 -15.53 -10.19
CA PHE A 38 0.34 -14.08 -10.07
C PHE A 38 0.22 -13.67 -8.61
N LEU A 39 1.09 -12.76 -8.15
CA LEU A 39 1.07 -12.21 -6.79
C LEU A 39 1.23 -10.69 -6.80
N SER A 40 0.21 -9.97 -6.37
CA SER A 40 0.34 -8.56 -6.02
C SER A 40 0.48 -8.39 -4.51
N ARG A 41 1.38 -7.49 -4.11
CA ARG A 41 1.56 -7.04 -2.73
C ARG A 41 2.05 -5.58 -2.75
N PRO A 42 1.78 -4.80 -1.72
CA PRO A 42 2.32 -3.45 -1.61
C PRO A 42 3.85 -3.45 -1.70
N ARG A 43 4.43 -2.29 -1.94
CA ARG A 43 5.89 -2.13 -1.91
C ARG A 43 6.46 -2.50 -0.54
N ARG A 44 7.68 -3.05 -0.51
CA ARG A 44 8.41 -3.42 0.71
C ARG A 44 7.83 -4.61 1.50
N PHE A 45 6.97 -5.42 0.91
CA PHE A 45 6.42 -6.63 1.54
C PHE A 45 7.26 -7.89 1.33
N GLY A 46 8.36 -7.84 0.59
CA GLY A 46 9.26 -8.99 0.41
C GLY A 46 9.01 -9.79 -0.87
N LYS A 47 8.30 -9.24 -1.89
CA LYS A 47 8.10 -9.90 -3.20
C LYS A 47 9.41 -10.29 -3.88
N SER A 48 10.34 -9.34 -3.99
CA SER A 48 11.65 -9.59 -4.63
C SER A 48 12.48 -10.63 -3.86
N LEU A 49 12.34 -10.69 -2.53
CA LEU A 49 12.97 -11.74 -1.73
C LEU A 49 12.35 -13.11 -2.03
N LEU A 50 11.02 -13.21 -2.16
CA LEU A 50 10.34 -14.44 -2.57
C LEU A 50 10.82 -14.89 -3.95
N VAL A 51 10.91 -13.97 -4.92
CA VAL A 51 11.43 -14.24 -6.27
C VAL A 51 12.88 -14.75 -6.20
N SER A 52 13.73 -14.08 -5.41
CA SER A 52 15.12 -14.49 -5.19
C SER A 52 15.21 -15.87 -4.53
N THR A 53 14.41 -16.16 -3.51
CA THR A 53 14.37 -17.48 -2.85
C THR A 53 13.98 -18.58 -3.84
N LEU A 54 12.96 -18.37 -4.67
CA LEU A 54 12.57 -19.30 -5.74
C LEU A 54 13.66 -19.50 -6.78
N LYS A 55 14.39 -18.44 -7.15
CA LYS A 55 15.53 -18.53 -8.07
C LYS A 55 16.60 -19.52 -7.55
N TYR A 56 16.96 -19.41 -6.29
CA TYR A 56 17.96 -20.31 -5.68
C TYR A 56 17.41 -21.71 -5.44
N TYR A 57 16.13 -21.84 -5.08
CA TYR A 57 15.47 -23.15 -4.97
C TYR A 57 15.51 -23.91 -6.31
N PHE A 58 15.04 -23.31 -7.40
CA PHE A 58 15.09 -23.92 -8.73
C PHE A 58 16.51 -24.01 -9.32
N GLY A 59 17.44 -23.24 -8.78
CA GLY A 59 18.88 -23.38 -9.07
C GLY A 59 19.51 -24.60 -8.42
N GLY A 60 18.78 -25.33 -7.55
CA GLY A 60 19.29 -26.52 -6.84
C GLY A 60 20.29 -26.18 -5.73
N GLU A 61 20.33 -24.94 -5.24
CA GLU A 61 21.30 -24.48 -4.23
C GLU A 61 20.88 -24.90 -2.80
N ARG A 62 20.75 -26.19 -2.55
CA ARG A 62 20.28 -26.78 -1.29
C ARG A 62 20.93 -26.21 -0.03
N GLU A 63 22.23 -25.93 -0.07
CA GLU A 63 22.99 -25.46 1.10
C GLU A 63 22.46 -24.15 1.67
N LEU A 64 21.84 -23.28 0.83
CA LEU A 64 21.24 -22.03 1.27
C LEU A 64 19.96 -22.23 2.10
N PHE A 65 19.34 -23.39 2.02
CA PHE A 65 18.07 -23.73 2.68
C PHE A 65 18.27 -24.57 3.95
N ARG A 66 19.51 -24.77 4.38
CA ARG A 66 19.81 -25.56 5.57
C ARG A 66 19.17 -24.94 6.82
N GLY A 67 18.44 -25.76 7.56
CA GLY A 67 17.71 -25.35 8.78
C GLY A 67 16.40 -24.63 8.52
N LEU A 68 15.96 -24.49 7.26
CA LEU A 68 14.65 -23.96 6.89
C LEU A 68 13.64 -25.09 6.66
N ALA A 69 12.35 -24.80 6.83
CA ALA A 69 11.27 -25.79 6.75
C ALA A 69 11.28 -26.62 5.45
N ILE A 70 11.72 -26.05 4.34
CA ILE A 70 11.79 -26.72 3.05
C ILE A 70 12.83 -27.86 3.02
N GLU A 71 13.85 -27.82 3.91
CA GLU A 71 14.88 -28.87 3.94
C GLU A 71 14.28 -30.25 4.24
N ASP A 72 13.25 -30.29 5.10
CA ASP A 72 12.53 -31.51 5.45
C ASP A 72 11.45 -31.90 4.42
N LEU A 73 10.98 -30.95 3.64
CA LEU A 73 9.88 -31.13 2.69
C LEU A 73 10.37 -31.53 1.30
N GLU A 74 11.53 -31.01 0.87
CA GLU A 74 12.10 -31.23 -0.46
C GLU A 74 13.15 -32.35 -0.44
N GLN A 75 12.95 -33.36 -1.25
CA GLN A 75 13.84 -34.53 -1.29
C GLN A 75 14.80 -34.52 -2.48
N GLU A 76 14.38 -33.92 -3.60
CA GLU A 76 15.07 -34.12 -4.88
C GLU A 76 16.06 -33.01 -5.23
N TRP A 77 15.78 -31.77 -4.81
CA TRP A 77 16.62 -30.59 -5.08
C TRP A 77 17.08 -30.49 -6.54
N GLU A 78 16.15 -30.70 -7.44
CA GLU A 78 16.44 -30.68 -8.88
C GLU A 78 16.82 -29.28 -9.36
N GLN A 79 17.81 -29.21 -10.24
CA GLN A 79 18.20 -27.98 -10.92
C GLN A 79 17.42 -27.79 -12.20
N TYR A 80 16.82 -26.60 -12.37
CA TYR A 80 16.07 -26.19 -13.56
C TYR A 80 16.72 -24.96 -14.21
N PRO A 81 16.56 -24.76 -15.53
CA PRO A 81 16.90 -23.49 -16.18
C PRO A 81 15.97 -22.38 -15.66
N VAL A 82 16.54 -21.30 -15.06
CA VAL A 82 15.80 -20.18 -14.50
C VAL A 82 16.00 -18.94 -15.35
N PHE A 83 14.91 -18.36 -15.81
CA PHE A 83 14.84 -17.09 -16.53
C PHE A 83 14.22 -16.03 -15.62
N HIS A 84 15.04 -15.08 -15.18
CA HIS A 84 14.60 -14.05 -14.24
C HIS A 84 14.64 -12.66 -14.88
N ILE A 85 13.50 -11.98 -14.92
CA ILE A 85 13.37 -10.59 -15.33
C ILE A 85 13.02 -9.75 -14.12
N ASP A 86 13.83 -8.74 -13.84
CA ASP A 86 13.52 -7.68 -12.90
C ASP A 86 13.35 -6.38 -13.69
N PHE A 87 12.16 -5.77 -13.62
CA PHE A 87 11.87 -4.50 -14.27
C PHE A 87 12.36 -3.28 -13.47
N ASN A 88 12.91 -3.48 -12.26
CA ASN A 88 13.54 -2.38 -11.54
C ASN A 88 14.80 -1.86 -12.26
N GLY A 89 15.18 -0.63 -11.92
CA GLY A 89 16.42 -0.01 -12.43
C GLY A 89 16.36 0.51 -13.86
N SER A 90 15.20 0.46 -14.52
CA SER A 90 14.97 1.03 -15.85
C SER A 90 13.95 2.16 -15.80
N ASP A 91 14.12 3.17 -16.67
CA ASP A 91 13.20 4.29 -16.87
C ASP A 91 12.31 4.01 -18.09
N PHE A 92 11.08 3.57 -17.83
CA PHE A 92 10.12 3.20 -18.88
C PHE A 92 9.33 4.38 -19.46
N THR A 93 9.70 5.62 -19.14
CA THR A 93 9.13 6.82 -19.76
C THR A 93 9.65 7.07 -21.18
N GLN A 94 10.65 6.31 -21.61
CA GLN A 94 11.20 6.35 -22.97
C GLN A 94 10.64 5.19 -23.79
N GLY A 95 10.14 5.48 -25.00
CA GLY A 95 9.42 4.50 -25.83
C GLY A 95 10.18 3.23 -26.22
N SER A 96 11.50 3.24 -26.27
CA SER A 96 12.31 2.07 -26.63
C SER A 96 12.78 1.24 -25.41
N THR A 97 12.69 1.77 -24.20
CA THR A 97 13.33 1.16 -23.03
C THR A 97 12.82 -0.25 -22.74
N LEU A 98 11.51 -0.46 -22.79
CA LEU A 98 10.92 -1.76 -22.50
C LEU A 98 11.34 -2.82 -23.53
N GLN A 99 11.23 -2.48 -24.82
CA GLN A 99 11.65 -3.38 -25.90
C GLN A 99 13.13 -3.74 -25.76
N ASN A 100 14.01 -2.74 -25.59
CA ASN A 100 15.44 -2.94 -25.43
C ASN A 100 15.77 -3.82 -24.20
N LYS A 101 15.08 -3.62 -23.07
CA LYS A 101 15.26 -4.43 -21.87
C LYS A 101 14.96 -5.90 -22.13
N LEU A 102 13.83 -6.19 -22.79
CA LEU A 102 13.44 -7.56 -23.13
C LEU A 102 14.36 -8.19 -24.15
N ASP A 103 14.76 -7.44 -25.18
CA ASP A 103 15.72 -7.91 -26.21
C ASP A 103 17.06 -8.29 -25.58
N VAL A 104 17.63 -7.43 -24.74
CA VAL A 104 18.90 -7.72 -24.03
C VAL A 104 18.76 -8.98 -23.15
N CYS A 105 17.66 -9.13 -22.41
CA CYS A 105 17.45 -10.35 -21.61
C CYS A 105 17.44 -11.61 -22.47
N VAL A 106 16.69 -11.59 -23.58
CA VAL A 106 16.58 -12.75 -24.47
C VAL A 106 17.90 -13.05 -25.17
N GLU A 107 18.62 -12.03 -25.67
CA GLU A 107 19.94 -12.18 -26.28
C GLU A 107 20.99 -12.77 -25.33
N ASP A 108 21.01 -12.31 -24.07
CA ASP A 108 21.93 -12.85 -23.07
C ASP A 108 21.67 -14.34 -22.79
N TRP A 109 20.39 -14.73 -22.71
CA TRP A 109 20.02 -16.14 -22.54
C TRP A 109 20.27 -16.97 -23.79
N GLU A 110 19.99 -16.47 -25.01
CA GLU A 110 20.34 -17.12 -26.26
C GLU A 110 21.85 -17.41 -26.29
N ARG A 111 22.67 -16.43 -25.92
CA ARG A 111 24.12 -16.58 -25.83
C ARG A 111 24.52 -17.59 -24.74
N GLN A 112 23.91 -17.50 -23.55
CA GLN A 112 24.19 -18.42 -22.44
C GLN A 112 23.93 -19.87 -22.81
N TYR A 113 22.84 -20.14 -23.53
CA TYR A 113 22.47 -21.48 -23.94
C TYR A 113 22.99 -21.88 -25.33
N GLY A 114 23.76 -21.01 -26.00
CA GLY A 114 24.34 -21.27 -27.32
C GLY A 114 23.29 -21.41 -28.43
N MET A 115 22.21 -20.65 -28.34
CA MET A 115 21.19 -20.52 -29.39
C MET A 115 21.50 -19.29 -30.24
N THR A 116 21.37 -19.40 -31.56
CA THR A 116 21.46 -18.25 -32.46
C THR A 116 20.10 -17.55 -32.51
N GLY A 117 20.08 -16.27 -32.18
CA GLY A 117 18.88 -15.43 -32.30
C GLY A 117 18.42 -15.28 -33.75
N ASP A 118 17.16 -14.89 -33.93
CA ASP A 118 16.58 -14.58 -35.23
C ASP A 118 15.86 -13.23 -35.14
N ASP A 119 16.53 -12.17 -35.58
CA ASP A 119 16.05 -10.78 -35.48
C ASP A 119 14.79 -10.48 -36.34
N ARG A 120 14.35 -11.45 -37.15
CA ARG A 120 13.08 -11.35 -37.88
C ARG A 120 11.86 -11.65 -37.00
N LEU A 121 12.08 -12.24 -35.84
CA LEU A 121 11.04 -12.61 -34.89
C LEU A 121 10.85 -11.53 -33.83
N SER A 122 9.64 -11.40 -33.34
CA SER A 122 9.38 -10.58 -32.15
C SER A 122 10.08 -11.15 -30.93
N VAL A 123 10.34 -10.30 -29.94
CA VAL A 123 11.00 -10.73 -28.68
C VAL A 123 10.22 -11.87 -27.97
N GLY A 124 8.88 -11.86 -28.05
CA GLY A 124 8.06 -12.94 -27.48
C GLY A 124 8.23 -14.26 -28.26
N GLU A 125 8.28 -14.23 -29.60
CA GLU A 125 8.54 -15.43 -30.41
C GLU A 125 9.96 -15.97 -30.17
N ARG A 126 10.96 -15.09 -30.09
CA ARG A 126 12.35 -15.48 -29.74
C ARG A 126 12.37 -16.17 -28.37
N PHE A 127 11.70 -15.59 -27.38
CA PHE A 127 11.63 -16.16 -26.04
C PHE A 127 10.94 -17.53 -26.00
N ALA A 128 9.81 -17.71 -26.70
CA ALA A 128 9.13 -19.00 -26.79
C ALA A 128 10.03 -20.08 -27.44
N ARG A 129 10.75 -19.74 -28.50
CA ARG A 129 11.73 -20.65 -29.14
C ARG A 129 12.90 -20.98 -28.22
N LEU A 130 13.37 -20.00 -27.46
CA LEU A 130 14.44 -20.21 -26.49
C LEU A 130 14.03 -21.20 -25.40
N LEU A 131 12.82 -21.06 -24.84
CA LEU A 131 12.29 -21.98 -23.83
C LEU A 131 12.23 -23.42 -24.35
N ALA A 132 11.69 -23.63 -25.56
CA ALA A 132 11.65 -24.96 -26.21
C ALA A 132 13.05 -25.50 -26.51
N PHE A 133 13.98 -24.65 -26.96
CA PHE A 133 15.37 -25.06 -27.23
C PHE A 133 16.07 -25.48 -25.94
N VAL A 134 15.93 -24.72 -24.86
CA VAL A 134 16.58 -25.02 -23.58
C VAL A 134 15.99 -26.26 -22.94
N HIS A 135 14.66 -26.45 -22.97
CA HIS A 135 14.01 -27.66 -22.49
C HIS A 135 14.53 -28.91 -23.26
N LYS A 136 14.56 -28.87 -24.59
CA LYS A 136 15.10 -29.95 -25.42
C LYS A 136 16.58 -30.24 -25.12
N ARG A 137 17.39 -29.20 -24.90
CA ARG A 137 18.83 -29.30 -24.68
C ARG A 137 19.18 -29.86 -23.29
N THR A 138 18.45 -29.43 -22.27
CA THR A 138 18.74 -29.80 -20.86
C THR A 138 17.94 -31.00 -20.37
N GLY A 139 16.87 -31.37 -21.06
CA GLY A 139 15.90 -32.37 -20.59
C GLY A 139 15.03 -31.88 -19.41
N LYS A 140 15.16 -30.60 -19.01
CA LYS A 140 14.41 -29.99 -17.91
C LYS A 140 13.56 -28.85 -18.41
N GLN A 141 12.31 -28.81 -17.97
CA GLN A 141 11.42 -27.66 -18.21
C GLN A 141 11.98 -26.38 -17.60
N CYS A 142 11.57 -25.24 -18.13
CA CYS A 142 12.08 -23.94 -17.78
C CYS A 142 11.25 -23.28 -16.65
N VAL A 143 11.92 -22.51 -15.80
CA VAL A 143 11.32 -21.67 -14.77
C VAL A 143 11.42 -20.22 -15.19
N VAL A 144 10.33 -19.46 -15.09
CA VAL A 144 10.31 -18.03 -15.41
C VAL A 144 9.83 -17.23 -14.21
N LEU A 145 10.66 -16.30 -13.78
CA LEU A 145 10.38 -15.42 -12.64
C LEU A 145 10.39 -13.96 -13.11
N ILE A 146 9.30 -13.24 -12.90
CA ILE A 146 9.17 -11.85 -13.32
C ILE A 146 8.84 -11.00 -12.10
N ASP A 147 9.77 -10.12 -11.74
CA ASP A 147 9.57 -9.17 -10.64
C ASP A 147 9.20 -7.79 -11.17
N GLU A 148 8.26 -7.13 -10.47
CA GLU A 148 7.71 -5.80 -10.80
C GLU A 148 7.16 -5.69 -12.23
N TYR A 149 6.37 -6.70 -12.66
CA TYR A 149 5.84 -6.81 -14.02
C TYR A 149 5.07 -5.57 -14.48
N ASP A 150 4.48 -4.84 -13.57
CA ASP A 150 3.63 -3.66 -13.76
C ASP A 150 4.40 -2.33 -13.83
N LYS A 151 5.68 -2.32 -13.46
CA LYS A 151 6.50 -1.10 -13.47
C LYS A 151 6.54 -0.38 -14.83
N PRO A 152 6.66 -1.07 -15.98
CA PRO A 152 6.63 -0.40 -17.29
C PRO A 152 5.33 0.36 -17.59
N LEU A 153 4.23 -0.02 -16.91
CA LEU A 153 2.93 0.66 -17.03
C LEU A 153 2.78 1.73 -15.96
N LEU A 154 3.20 1.47 -14.72
CA LEU A 154 3.09 2.41 -13.61
C LEU A 154 3.92 3.68 -13.81
N ASP A 155 5.10 3.57 -14.42
CA ASP A 155 5.98 4.72 -14.67
C ASP A 155 5.33 5.74 -15.61
N VAL A 156 4.50 5.29 -16.55
CA VAL A 156 3.82 6.12 -17.57
C VAL A 156 2.32 6.28 -17.33
N LEU A 157 1.79 5.71 -16.26
CA LEU A 157 0.38 5.79 -15.92
C LEU A 157 -0.03 7.27 -15.74
N ASP A 158 -1.15 7.64 -16.36
CA ASP A 158 -1.71 9.00 -16.31
C ASP A 158 -0.68 10.08 -16.75
N THR A 159 0.08 9.77 -17.80
CA THR A 159 0.97 10.71 -18.47
C THR A 159 0.62 10.84 -19.95
N ASP A 160 0.97 11.98 -20.55
CA ASP A 160 0.86 12.21 -21.99
C ASP A 160 2.18 11.94 -22.75
N TYR A 161 3.08 11.15 -22.18
CA TYR A 161 4.31 10.80 -22.85
C TYR A 161 4.05 10.05 -24.15
N ARG A 162 4.65 10.54 -25.23
CA ARG A 162 4.43 10.03 -26.59
C ARG A 162 5.74 9.65 -27.26
N THR A 163 5.64 8.72 -28.19
CA THR A 163 6.74 8.29 -29.04
C THR A 163 6.24 7.97 -30.43
N THR A 164 7.15 7.88 -31.40
CA THR A 164 6.83 7.42 -32.73
C THR A 164 7.20 5.95 -32.86
N ASP A 165 6.25 5.10 -33.26
CA ASP A 165 6.51 3.69 -33.54
C ASP A 165 7.32 3.49 -34.82
N GLY A 166 7.75 2.23 -35.09
CA GLY A 166 8.51 1.89 -36.31
C GLY A 166 7.77 2.16 -37.63
N ASN A 167 6.46 2.43 -37.60
CA ASN A 167 5.61 2.75 -38.74
C ASN A 167 5.36 4.26 -38.88
N GLY A 168 5.93 5.09 -38.00
CA GLY A 168 5.72 6.54 -37.98
C GLY A 168 4.46 7.02 -37.26
N ASN A 169 3.72 6.13 -36.57
CA ASN A 169 2.53 6.51 -35.81
C ASN A 169 2.92 7.13 -34.46
N ASN A 170 2.25 8.22 -34.09
CA ASN A 170 2.43 8.86 -32.79
C ASN A 170 1.55 8.17 -31.75
N LEU A 171 2.16 7.36 -30.87
CA LEU A 171 1.49 6.58 -29.83
C LEU A 171 1.81 7.09 -28.44
N ARG A 172 0.91 6.87 -27.48
CA ARG A 172 1.23 7.01 -26.06
C ARG A 172 2.20 5.90 -25.65
N ILE A 173 3.21 6.23 -24.83
CA ILE A 173 4.19 5.24 -24.35
C ILE A 173 3.50 4.16 -23.51
N GLU A 174 2.44 4.51 -22.77
CA GLU A 174 1.61 3.54 -22.04
C GLU A 174 1.03 2.46 -22.97
N GLU A 175 0.48 2.85 -24.10
CA GLU A 175 -0.07 1.93 -25.10
C GLU A 175 1.01 1.05 -25.73
N LEU A 176 2.16 1.65 -26.06
CA LEU A 176 3.30 0.91 -26.58
C LEU A 176 3.80 -0.13 -25.57
N ASN A 177 4.03 0.26 -24.33
CA ASN A 177 4.50 -0.65 -23.27
C ASN A 177 3.49 -1.79 -23.02
N ARG A 178 2.19 -1.49 -23.02
CA ARG A 178 1.13 -2.48 -22.87
C ARG A 178 1.14 -3.50 -24.01
N ASN A 179 1.26 -3.04 -25.24
CA ASN A 179 1.31 -3.91 -26.41
C ASN A 179 2.59 -4.77 -26.44
N THR A 180 3.73 -4.21 -26.04
CA THR A 180 5.00 -4.94 -25.90
C THR A 180 4.90 -6.04 -24.86
N LEU A 181 4.39 -5.76 -23.66
CA LEU A 181 4.18 -6.77 -22.61
C LEU A 181 3.19 -7.86 -23.06
N LYS A 182 2.08 -7.49 -23.69
CA LYS A 182 1.10 -8.43 -24.23
C LYS A 182 1.73 -9.38 -25.25
N GLY A 183 2.54 -8.84 -26.17
CA GLY A 183 3.30 -9.63 -27.14
C GLY A 183 4.29 -10.58 -26.48
N PHE A 184 5.03 -10.09 -25.49
CA PHE A 184 6.00 -10.90 -24.75
C PHE A 184 5.33 -12.03 -23.95
N TYR A 185 4.26 -11.73 -23.21
CA TYR A 185 3.57 -12.75 -22.39
C TYR A 185 2.80 -13.78 -23.21
N SER A 186 2.52 -13.50 -24.49
CA SER A 186 1.94 -14.52 -25.38
C SER A 186 2.85 -15.74 -25.59
N ALA A 187 4.16 -15.58 -25.36
CA ALA A 187 5.15 -16.66 -25.38
C ALA A 187 4.82 -17.79 -24.41
N PHE A 188 4.26 -17.48 -23.24
CA PHE A 188 3.94 -18.48 -22.22
C PHE A 188 2.86 -19.48 -22.66
N LYS A 189 1.89 -19.01 -23.47
CA LYS A 189 0.90 -19.91 -24.07
C LYS A 189 1.52 -20.81 -25.13
N ALA A 190 2.43 -20.27 -25.94
CA ALA A 190 3.10 -21.02 -26.99
C ALA A 190 4.08 -22.08 -26.42
N ALA A 191 4.72 -21.76 -25.28
CA ALA A 191 5.73 -22.61 -24.62
C ALA A 191 5.18 -23.38 -23.39
N ASP A 192 3.87 -23.57 -23.27
CA ASP A 192 3.28 -24.16 -22.05
C ASP A 192 3.89 -25.51 -21.65
N GLN A 193 4.15 -26.39 -22.61
CA GLN A 193 4.79 -27.71 -22.37
C GLN A 193 6.25 -27.60 -21.93
N ASP A 194 6.91 -26.46 -22.17
CA ASP A 194 8.32 -26.24 -21.86
C ASP A 194 8.51 -25.55 -20.49
N LEU A 195 7.42 -25.16 -19.83
CA LEU A 195 7.41 -24.48 -18.56
C LEU A 195 7.19 -25.44 -17.39
N ARG A 196 8.03 -25.35 -16.37
CA ARG A 196 7.88 -25.99 -15.05
C ARG A 196 7.12 -25.09 -14.08
N PHE A 197 7.48 -23.83 -14.06
CA PHE A 197 6.93 -22.86 -13.10
C PHE A 197 7.05 -21.43 -13.64
N VAL A 198 6.04 -20.61 -13.37
CA VAL A 198 6.03 -19.17 -13.69
C VAL A 198 5.47 -18.41 -12.50
N LEU A 199 6.18 -17.37 -12.06
CA LEU A 199 5.67 -16.40 -11.09
C LEU A 199 5.83 -15.00 -11.64
N LEU A 200 4.72 -14.23 -11.63
CA LEU A 200 4.72 -12.80 -11.87
C LEU A 200 4.41 -12.08 -10.56
N THR A 201 5.27 -11.13 -10.18
CA THR A 201 5.01 -10.26 -9.01
C THR A 201 4.90 -8.81 -9.42
N GLY A 202 4.09 -8.05 -8.68
CA GLY A 202 3.91 -6.62 -8.87
C GLY A 202 3.19 -5.95 -7.71
N VAL A 203 2.95 -4.67 -7.84
CA VAL A 203 2.12 -3.90 -6.90
C VAL A 203 0.66 -3.96 -7.35
N THR A 204 0.43 -3.75 -8.64
CA THR A 204 -0.89 -3.54 -9.22
C THR A 204 -1.29 -4.72 -10.09
N LYS A 205 -2.57 -5.09 -10.04
CA LYS A 205 -3.18 -6.00 -11.00
C LYS A 205 -3.88 -5.18 -12.08
N PHE A 206 -3.19 -5.01 -13.20
CA PHE A 206 -3.85 -4.47 -14.40
C PHE A 206 -4.87 -5.48 -14.92
N SER A 207 -6.03 -5.00 -15.40
CA SER A 207 -7.09 -5.90 -15.85
C SER A 207 -6.54 -6.91 -16.86
N GLN A 208 -6.89 -8.17 -16.67
CA GLN A 208 -6.33 -9.31 -17.43
C GLN A 208 -6.51 -9.15 -18.95
N VAL A 209 -7.56 -8.44 -19.37
CA VAL A 209 -7.86 -8.17 -20.79
C VAL A 209 -6.77 -7.32 -21.44
N SER A 210 -6.05 -6.50 -20.68
CA SER A 210 -5.08 -5.56 -21.24
C SER A 210 -3.68 -6.14 -21.47
N VAL A 211 -3.20 -7.02 -20.60
CA VAL A 211 -1.81 -7.53 -20.63
C VAL A 211 -1.75 -9.05 -20.77
N PHE A 212 -2.68 -9.78 -20.14
CA PHE A 212 -2.65 -11.24 -20.07
C PHE A 212 -3.60 -11.94 -21.06
N SER A 213 -4.23 -11.23 -21.98
CA SER A 213 -5.18 -11.84 -22.95
C SER A 213 -4.56 -12.91 -23.86
N GLY A 214 -3.24 -12.91 -24.03
CA GLY A 214 -2.47 -13.91 -24.77
C GLY A 214 -1.84 -15.00 -23.90
N PHE A 215 -2.10 -14.99 -22.61
CA PHE A 215 -1.50 -15.87 -21.62
C PHE A 215 -2.55 -16.83 -21.05
N ASN A 216 -2.17 -18.08 -20.76
CA ASN A 216 -3.03 -18.94 -19.94
C ASN A 216 -3.18 -18.26 -18.57
N GLN A 217 -4.42 -18.03 -18.17
CA GLN A 217 -4.74 -17.24 -17.01
C GLN A 217 -3.94 -17.72 -15.77
N PRO A 218 -3.02 -16.91 -15.22
CA PRO A 218 -2.29 -17.29 -14.03
C PRO A 218 -3.25 -17.41 -12.83
N GLU A 219 -2.95 -18.34 -11.93
CA GLU A 219 -3.63 -18.41 -10.65
C GLU A 219 -3.27 -17.18 -9.83
N ASP A 220 -4.25 -16.32 -9.59
CA ASP A 220 -4.07 -15.13 -8.77
C ASP A 220 -4.15 -15.50 -7.28
N ILE A 221 -2.99 -15.53 -6.63
CA ILE A 221 -2.87 -15.85 -5.22
C ILE A 221 -2.90 -14.62 -4.30
N SER A 222 -3.12 -13.43 -4.86
CA SER A 222 -3.07 -12.17 -4.10
C SER A 222 -4.09 -12.12 -2.96
N MET A 223 -5.28 -12.72 -3.15
CA MET A 223 -6.31 -12.83 -2.11
C MET A 223 -6.54 -14.27 -1.62
N SER A 224 -5.63 -15.18 -1.93
CA SER A 224 -5.71 -16.57 -1.49
C SER A 224 -5.40 -16.70 0.00
N ALA A 225 -6.33 -17.27 0.77
CA ALA A 225 -6.10 -17.57 2.18
C ALA A 225 -4.97 -18.58 2.41
N ALA A 226 -4.64 -19.39 1.39
CA ALA A 226 -3.53 -20.35 1.46
C ALA A 226 -2.15 -19.67 1.38
N TYR A 227 -2.08 -18.50 0.75
CA TYR A 227 -0.84 -17.76 0.47
C TYR A 227 -0.81 -16.35 1.07
N GLU A 228 -1.76 -16.01 1.99
CA GLU A 228 -1.84 -14.67 2.55
C GLU A 228 -0.55 -14.24 3.28
N ALA A 229 0.13 -15.18 3.94
CA ALA A 229 1.36 -14.97 4.69
C ALA A 229 2.66 -15.24 3.89
N VAL A 230 2.58 -15.46 2.57
CA VAL A 230 3.78 -15.73 1.73
C VAL A 230 4.75 -14.54 1.69
N CYS A 231 4.23 -13.33 1.90
CA CYS A 231 4.97 -12.10 2.06
C CYS A 231 4.50 -11.38 3.33
N GLY A 232 5.39 -10.58 3.94
CA GLY A 232 5.10 -9.93 5.22
C GLY A 232 5.51 -10.78 6.42
N ILE A 233 5.22 -10.32 7.63
CA ILE A 233 5.53 -11.00 8.88
C ILE A 233 4.24 -11.13 9.68
N THR A 234 3.88 -12.34 10.09
CA THR A 234 2.72 -12.60 10.95
C THR A 234 3.06 -12.35 12.42
N GLU A 235 2.03 -12.22 13.27
CA GLU A 235 2.22 -12.08 14.73
C GLU A 235 2.97 -13.30 15.32
N ALA A 236 2.64 -14.50 14.87
CA ALA A 236 3.34 -15.72 15.33
C ALA A 236 4.83 -15.73 14.94
N GLU A 237 5.17 -15.24 13.74
CA GLU A 237 6.56 -15.11 13.29
C GLU A 237 7.30 -13.98 14.02
N LEU A 238 6.62 -12.88 14.35
CA LEU A 238 7.18 -11.84 15.20
C LEU A 238 7.56 -12.39 16.58
N GLU A 239 6.65 -13.10 17.24
CA GLU A 239 6.88 -13.71 18.55
C GLU A 239 7.98 -14.78 18.49
N GLY A 240 7.95 -15.66 17.49
CA GLY A 240 8.90 -16.75 17.37
C GLY A 240 10.32 -16.32 16.98
N THR A 241 10.46 -15.23 16.22
CA THR A 241 11.75 -14.81 15.67
C THR A 241 12.36 -13.62 16.40
N PHE A 242 11.54 -12.70 16.93
CA PHE A 242 12.00 -11.40 17.43
C PHE A 242 11.66 -11.15 18.90
N HIS A 243 11.34 -12.17 19.67
CA HIS A 243 10.98 -12.05 21.09
C HIS A 243 12.04 -11.27 21.90
N ASP A 244 13.30 -11.71 21.84
CA ASP A 244 14.41 -11.07 22.55
C ASP A 244 14.66 -9.62 22.07
N GLU A 245 14.40 -9.34 20.81
CA GLU A 245 14.57 -8.02 20.21
C GLU A 245 13.46 -7.04 20.66
N MET A 246 12.24 -7.55 20.88
CA MET A 246 11.16 -6.76 21.48
C MET A 246 11.45 -6.43 22.94
N ASP A 247 12.01 -7.38 23.71
CA ASP A 247 12.43 -7.15 25.09
C ASP A 247 13.55 -6.10 25.17
N ALA A 248 14.52 -6.18 24.26
CA ALA A 248 15.60 -5.19 24.18
C ALA A 248 15.06 -3.80 23.79
N MET A 249 14.07 -3.74 22.90
CA MET A 249 13.39 -2.49 22.52
C MET A 249 12.60 -1.91 23.70
N ALA A 250 11.90 -2.75 24.47
CA ALA A 250 11.16 -2.36 25.67
C ALA A 250 12.09 -1.73 26.72
N TYR A 251 13.24 -2.34 26.94
CA TYR A 251 14.25 -1.81 27.86
C TYR A 251 14.75 -0.41 27.44
N GLU A 252 15.09 -0.22 26.15
CA GLU A 252 15.55 1.09 25.66
C GLU A 252 14.47 2.17 25.70
N MET A 253 13.22 1.81 25.39
CA MET A 253 12.10 2.74 25.42
C MET A 253 11.60 3.04 26.85
N GLY A 254 12.00 2.25 27.85
CA GLY A 254 11.54 2.39 29.23
C GLY A 254 10.07 2.01 29.42
N VAL A 255 9.57 1.05 28.63
CA VAL A 255 8.19 0.55 28.65
C VAL A 255 8.16 -0.96 28.85
N SER A 256 6.98 -1.55 29.04
CA SER A 256 6.86 -3.00 29.12
C SER A 256 6.96 -3.67 27.74
N PRO A 257 7.40 -4.96 27.66
CA PRO A 257 7.39 -5.72 26.42
C PRO A 257 5.99 -5.79 25.77
N GLU A 258 4.95 -5.89 26.58
CA GLU A 258 3.57 -5.88 26.09
C GLU A 258 3.20 -4.52 25.44
N GLU A 259 3.67 -3.42 26.00
CA GLU A 259 3.47 -2.10 25.41
C GLU A 259 4.20 -1.94 24.07
N VAL A 260 5.43 -2.48 23.95
CA VAL A 260 6.16 -2.53 22.66
C VAL A 260 5.35 -3.32 21.64
N ARG A 261 4.84 -4.51 22.01
CA ARG A 261 3.99 -5.33 21.12
C ARG A 261 2.78 -4.53 20.63
N GLN A 262 2.07 -3.85 21.52
CA GLN A 262 0.91 -3.03 21.18
C GLN A 262 1.29 -1.82 20.29
N LEU A 263 2.44 -1.21 20.51
CA LEU A 263 2.95 -0.12 19.68
C LEU A 263 3.30 -0.62 18.28
N LEU A 264 4.04 -1.71 18.15
CA LEU A 264 4.37 -2.33 16.86
C LEU A 264 3.10 -2.71 16.11
N LYS A 265 2.14 -3.33 16.79
CA LYS A 265 0.86 -3.75 16.20
C LYS A 265 0.07 -2.55 15.67
N ARG A 266 -0.10 -1.51 16.47
CA ARG A 266 -0.82 -0.30 16.05
C ARG A 266 -0.16 0.45 14.89
N HIS A 267 1.18 0.41 14.79
CA HIS A 267 1.92 1.19 13.80
C HIS A 267 2.18 0.45 12.49
N TYR A 268 2.43 -0.88 12.50
CA TYR A 268 2.95 -1.59 11.35
C TYR A 268 2.17 -2.84 10.94
N ASP A 269 1.22 -3.29 11.75
CA ASP A 269 0.36 -4.44 11.52
C ASP A 269 -0.93 -4.05 10.79
N GLY A 270 -1.89 -4.98 10.75
CA GLY A 270 -3.27 -4.77 10.31
C GLY A 270 -3.47 -4.84 8.81
N TYR A 271 -2.48 -5.31 8.04
CA TYR A 271 -2.68 -5.70 6.65
C TYR A 271 -3.35 -7.07 6.57
N HIS A 272 -4.44 -7.14 5.84
CA HIS A 272 -5.14 -8.39 5.54
C HIS A 272 -5.28 -8.54 4.03
N PHE A 273 -4.86 -9.69 3.52
CA PHE A 273 -4.87 -9.98 2.09
C PHE A 273 -5.94 -10.99 1.69
N SER A 274 -6.67 -11.56 2.65
CA SER A 274 -7.76 -12.50 2.41
C SER A 274 -8.92 -12.30 3.38
N LYS A 275 -10.03 -12.97 3.10
CA LYS A 275 -11.19 -13.04 4.01
C LYS A 275 -10.92 -13.72 5.34
N ARG A 276 -9.78 -14.41 5.51
CA ARG A 276 -9.34 -14.99 6.79
C ARG A 276 -8.89 -13.91 7.76
N LYS A 277 -8.39 -12.79 7.26
CA LYS A 277 -7.91 -11.64 8.05
C LYS A 277 -6.76 -12.01 8.99
N THR A 278 -5.77 -12.75 8.50
CA THR A 278 -4.52 -12.95 9.24
C THR A 278 -3.78 -11.61 9.31
N ASP A 279 -3.47 -11.16 10.50
CA ASP A 279 -2.71 -9.94 10.76
C ASP A 279 -1.28 -10.08 10.21
N ILE A 280 -0.88 -9.14 9.35
CA ILE A 280 0.42 -9.14 8.70
C ILE A 280 1.08 -7.77 8.86
N PHE A 281 2.27 -7.77 9.44
CA PHE A 281 3.13 -6.60 9.56
C PHE A 281 3.80 -6.26 8.24
N ASN A 282 3.97 -4.96 7.99
CA ASN A 282 4.91 -4.50 6.97
C ASN A 282 6.34 -4.84 7.40
N PRO A 283 7.06 -5.73 6.68
CA PRO A 283 8.38 -6.18 7.11
C PRO A 283 9.40 -5.04 7.15
N PHE A 284 9.32 -4.09 6.22
CA PHE A 284 10.28 -2.98 6.16
C PHE A 284 10.18 -2.09 7.40
N SER A 285 8.97 -1.67 7.78
CA SER A 285 8.76 -0.83 8.95
C SER A 285 9.07 -1.57 10.24
N LEU A 286 8.62 -2.81 10.37
CA LEU A 286 8.88 -3.65 11.55
C LEU A 286 10.38 -3.86 11.78
N LEU A 287 11.13 -4.28 10.76
CA LEU A 287 12.56 -4.54 10.89
C LEU A 287 13.36 -3.27 11.19
N ASN A 288 12.96 -2.11 10.61
CA ASN A 288 13.58 -0.84 10.96
C ASN A 288 13.31 -0.45 12.42
N ALA A 289 12.06 -0.60 12.90
CA ALA A 289 11.71 -0.29 14.29
C ALA A 289 12.50 -1.14 15.28
N LEU A 290 12.60 -2.45 15.04
CA LEU A 290 13.39 -3.37 15.87
C LEU A 290 14.89 -3.05 15.81
N SER A 291 15.41 -2.65 14.66
CA SER A 291 16.82 -2.29 14.48
C SER A 291 17.19 -0.99 15.17
N VAL A 292 16.36 0.04 15.08
CA VAL A 292 16.58 1.37 15.67
C VAL A 292 16.04 1.42 17.10
N LYS A 293 15.17 0.47 17.48
CA LYS A 293 14.45 0.39 18.75
C LYS A 293 13.58 1.63 19.03
N ASP A 294 12.92 2.11 17.97
CA ASP A 294 12.05 3.27 18.02
C ASP A 294 10.89 3.13 17.05
N ILE A 295 9.76 3.77 17.36
CA ILE A 295 8.55 3.80 16.52
C ILE A 295 8.55 5.05 15.66
N GLN A 296 8.73 4.88 14.35
CA GLN A 296 8.75 5.97 13.37
C GLN A 296 7.99 5.59 12.09
N ASP A 297 7.77 6.55 11.20
CA ASP A 297 7.11 6.33 9.90
C ASP A 297 8.16 5.89 8.86
N TYR A 298 8.54 4.62 8.84
CA TYR A 298 9.63 4.10 7.98
C TYR A 298 9.20 3.86 6.54
N TRP A 299 8.07 3.19 6.33
CA TRP A 299 7.58 2.84 4.99
C TRP A 299 7.21 4.08 4.19
N PHE A 300 6.47 5.00 4.80
CA PHE A 300 6.01 6.21 4.15
C PHE A 300 7.17 7.13 3.75
N ARG A 301 8.25 7.18 4.54
CA ARG A 301 9.47 7.95 4.24
C ARG A 301 10.24 7.43 3.01
N THR A 302 10.01 6.19 2.56
CA THR A 302 10.68 5.65 1.35
C THR A 302 10.11 6.21 0.04
N GLY A 303 9.14 7.10 0.13
CA GLY A 303 8.55 7.83 -0.99
C GLY A 303 7.18 7.28 -1.40
N THR A 304 6.23 8.19 -1.49
CA THR A 304 4.93 7.91 -2.10
C THR A 304 5.12 7.65 -3.59
N PRO A 305 4.51 6.61 -4.16
CA PRO A 305 4.59 6.34 -5.58
C PRO A 305 4.09 7.54 -6.41
N SER A 306 4.89 7.97 -7.38
CA SER A 306 4.56 9.14 -8.22
C SER A 306 3.24 8.98 -8.97
N TYR A 307 2.91 7.76 -9.40
CA TYR A 307 1.63 7.47 -10.04
C TYR A 307 0.43 7.71 -9.10
N LEU A 308 0.57 7.38 -7.81
CA LEU A 308 -0.51 7.62 -6.83
C LEU A 308 -0.70 9.11 -6.57
N VAL A 309 0.39 9.87 -6.50
CA VAL A 309 0.30 11.33 -6.37
C VAL A 309 -0.43 11.94 -7.57
N ARG A 310 -0.08 11.51 -8.80
CA ARG A 310 -0.77 11.95 -10.02
C ARG A 310 -2.26 11.59 -9.97
N LEU A 311 -2.59 10.34 -9.66
CA LEU A 311 -3.97 9.85 -9.59
C LEU A 311 -4.80 10.67 -8.59
N LEU A 312 -4.27 10.90 -7.39
CA LEU A 312 -4.97 11.68 -6.36
C LEU A 312 -5.11 13.16 -6.71
N SER A 313 -4.20 13.72 -7.53
CA SER A 313 -4.29 15.14 -7.95
C SER A 313 -5.41 15.39 -8.97
N HIS A 314 -5.87 14.36 -9.68
CA HIS A 314 -6.93 14.45 -10.69
C HIS A 314 -8.31 13.98 -10.18
N THR A 315 -8.38 13.39 -8.98
CA THR A 315 -9.64 12.89 -8.41
C THR A 315 -10.16 13.83 -7.35
N ASP A 316 -11.44 14.20 -7.45
CA ASP A 316 -12.19 14.93 -6.40
C ASP A 316 -12.81 13.96 -5.36
N GLU A 317 -12.37 12.69 -5.32
CA GLU A 317 -12.96 11.69 -4.42
C GLU A 317 -12.62 11.98 -2.95
N ASN A 318 -13.65 11.95 -2.14
CA ASN A 318 -13.56 12.15 -0.70
C ASN A 318 -13.13 10.85 0.00
N LEU A 319 -12.07 10.88 0.78
CA LEU A 319 -11.61 9.72 1.58
C LEU A 319 -12.69 9.12 2.48
N ASN A 320 -13.61 9.93 2.99
CA ASN A 320 -14.80 9.47 3.71
C ASN A 320 -15.66 8.52 2.87
N GLU A 321 -15.56 8.68 1.56
CA GLU A 321 -16.32 7.85 0.63
C GLU A 321 -15.57 6.57 0.25
N LEU A 322 -14.26 6.49 0.55
CA LEU A 322 -13.42 5.33 0.23
C LEU A 322 -13.16 4.41 1.43
N THR A 323 -13.16 4.93 2.66
CA THR A 323 -12.85 4.16 3.88
C THR A 323 -14.09 3.78 4.67
N GLY A 324 -14.04 2.65 5.38
CA GLY A 324 -15.13 2.20 6.24
C GLY A 324 -16.38 1.74 5.50
N LYS A 325 -16.26 1.36 4.22
CA LYS A 325 -17.36 0.89 3.37
C LYS A 325 -17.11 -0.51 2.83
N TYR A 326 -18.21 -1.20 2.53
CA TYR A 326 -18.18 -2.49 1.86
C TYR A 326 -18.18 -2.32 0.35
N TYR A 327 -17.29 -3.07 -0.32
CA TYR A 327 -17.07 -3.06 -1.76
C TYR A 327 -17.14 -4.48 -2.34
N ASP A 328 -17.66 -4.61 -3.55
CA ASP A 328 -17.48 -5.83 -4.33
C ASP A 328 -16.02 -5.95 -4.79
N THR A 329 -15.55 -7.19 -5.02
CA THR A 329 -14.19 -7.44 -5.50
C THR A 329 -13.87 -6.73 -6.80
N SER A 330 -14.85 -6.59 -7.71
CA SER A 330 -14.69 -5.89 -8.97
C SER A 330 -14.40 -4.40 -8.84
N ASP A 331 -14.71 -3.79 -7.68
CA ASP A 331 -14.50 -2.37 -7.44
C ASP A 331 -13.05 -2.02 -7.07
N PHE A 332 -12.29 -2.98 -6.52
CA PHE A 332 -10.95 -2.67 -5.95
C PHE A 332 -9.81 -3.64 -6.35
N ILE A 333 -10.11 -4.77 -7.00
CA ILE A 333 -9.07 -5.73 -7.40
C ILE A 333 -8.49 -5.40 -8.77
N ASP A 334 -9.33 -5.09 -9.74
CA ASP A 334 -8.90 -4.91 -11.13
C ASP A 334 -8.76 -3.41 -11.44
N TYR A 335 -7.53 -2.96 -11.69
CA TYR A 335 -7.31 -1.61 -12.20
C TYR A 335 -7.54 -1.56 -13.71
N ARG A 336 -8.41 -0.65 -14.13
CA ARG A 336 -8.65 -0.30 -15.54
C ARG A 336 -8.21 1.13 -15.77
N ALA A 337 -7.29 1.34 -16.70
CA ALA A 337 -6.75 2.66 -17.01
C ALA A 337 -7.77 3.64 -17.60
N ASP A 338 -8.91 3.14 -18.08
CA ASP A 338 -10.01 3.91 -18.67
C ASP A 338 -11.08 4.33 -17.64
N VAL A 339 -10.94 3.92 -16.39
CA VAL A 339 -11.87 4.25 -15.31
C VAL A 339 -11.19 5.16 -14.33
N GLU A 340 -11.69 6.39 -14.20
CA GLU A 340 -11.18 7.43 -13.27
C GLU A 340 -11.46 7.08 -11.78
N ARG A 341 -11.29 5.82 -11.37
CA ARG A 341 -11.50 5.37 -9.99
C ARG A 341 -10.19 5.07 -9.31
N PRO A 342 -9.79 5.82 -8.28
CA PRO A 342 -8.52 5.61 -7.59
C PRO A 342 -8.51 4.39 -6.66
N LEU A 343 -9.68 3.86 -6.27
CA LEU A 343 -9.84 2.82 -5.26
C LEU A 343 -8.95 1.58 -5.48
N PRO A 344 -8.90 0.96 -6.70
CA PRO A 344 -8.03 -0.19 -6.93
C PRO A 344 -6.55 0.12 -6.68
N MET A 345 -6.08 1.27 -7.12
CA MET A 345 -4.68 1.68 -6.95
C MET A 345 -4.34 1.97 -5.49
N ILE A 346 -5.26 2.61 -4.75
CA ILE A 346 -5.09 2.91 -3.33
C ILE A 346 -5.01 1.60 -2.52
N TYR A 347 -5.91 0.63 -2.80
CA TYR A 347 -5.89 -0.67 -2.14
C TYR A 347 -4.63 -1.47 -2.47
N GLN A 348 -4.31 -1.65 -3.74
CA GLN A 348 -3.18 -2.48 -4.19
C GLN A 348 -1.82 -1.89 -3.80
N SER A 349 -1.74 -0.55 -3.72
CA SER A 349 -0.54 0.12 -3.20
C SER A 349 -0.37 -0.02 -1.68
N GLY A 350 -1.35 -0.57 -0.97
CA GLY A 350 -1.29 -0.83 0.47
C GLY A 350 -1.73 0.32 1.38
N TYR A 351 -2.45 1.31 0.83
CA TYR A 351 -3.05 2.37 1.64
C TYR A 351 -4.40 1.97 2.23
N LEU A 352 -5.09 1.01 1.59
CA LEU A 352 -6.27 0.34 2.15
C LEU A 352 -5.99 -1.15 2.31
N THR A 353 -6.74 -1.76 3.22
CA THR A 353 -6.71 -3.20 3.48
C THR A 353 -8.10 -3.72 3.78
N ILE A 354 -8.29 -5.03 3.74
CA ILE A 354 -9.53 -5.69 4.11
C ILE A 354 -9.64 -5.66 5.64
N LYS A 355 -10.70 -5.04 6.19
CA LYS A 355 -10.99 -5.05 7.63
C LYS A 355 -12.10 -6.02 8.00
N ASP A 356 -13.01 -6.32 7.08
CA ASP A 356 -14.04 -7.31 7.27
C ASP A 356 -14.51 -7.92 5.96
N TYR A 357 -15.25 -9.03 6.05
CA TYR A 357 -15.88 -9.70 4.92
C TYR A 357 -17.31 -10.10 5.28
N ASP A 358 -18.26 -9.59 4.54
CA ASP A 358 -19.66 -9.98 4.64
C ASP A 358 -19.97 -11.13 3.65
N ARG A 359 -20.29 -12.29 4.21
CA ARG A 359 -20.64 -13.50 3.43
C ARG A 359 -21.96 -13.36 2.69
N PHE A 360 -22.88 -12.56 3.21
CA PHE A 360 -24.22 -12.43 2.64
C PHE A 360 -24.19 -11.63 1.34
N SER A 361 -23.53 -10.49 1.35
CA SER A 361 -23.37 -9.62 0.18
C SER A 361 -22.12 -9.96 -0.66
N ASN A 362 -21.25 -10.88 -0.20
CA ASN A 362 -19.94 -11.19 -0.79
C ASN A 362 -19.08 -9.95 -0.98
N SER A 363 -19.09 -9.05 0.01
CA SER A 363 -18.39 -7.75 -0.06
C SER A 363 -17.35 -7.62 1.05
N TYR A 364 -16.38 -6.74 0.82
CA TYR A 364 -15.24 -6.52 1.69
C TYR A 364 -15.26 -5.11 2.25
N LEU A 365 -15.14 -4.99 3.57
CA LEU A 365 -14.94 -3.70 4.24
C LEU A 365 -13.49 -3.27 4.05
N LEU A 366 -13.28 -2.13 3.40
CA LEU A 366 -11.95 -1.55 3.21
C LEU A 366 -11.73 -0.36 4.15
N ASP A 367 -10.56 -0.33 4.79
CA ASP A 367 -10.12 0.81 5.61
C ASP A 367 -8.57 0.85 5.68
N LEU A 368 -8.03 1.89 6.31
CA LEU A 368 -6.60 2.08 6.51
C LEU A 368 -6.00 0.97 7.39
N PRO A 369 -4.84 0.40 7.06
CA PRO A 369 -4.29 -0.74 7.81
C PRO A 369 -3.87 -0.38 9.23
N ASN A 370 -3.10 0.69 9.42
CA ASN A 370 -2.43 1.03 10.67
C ASN A 370 -2.12 2.54 10.77
N ASN A 371 -1.52 2.96 11.89
CA ASN A 371 -1.26 4.36 12.17
C ASN A 371 -0.18 4.98 11.26
N GLU A 372 0.86 4.24 10.86
CA GLU A 372 1.88 4.74 9.93
C GLU A 372 1.23 5.13 8.59
N VAL A 373 0.45 4.22 8.01
CA VAL A 373 -0.23 4.45 6.73
C VAL A 373 -1.29 5.53 6.87
N LYS A 374 -2.09 5.47 7.94
CA LYS A 374 -3.13 6.48 8.22
C LYS A 374 -2.54 7.88 8.24
N LYS A 375 -1.51 8.09 9.05
CA LYS A 375 -0.84 9.40 9.18
C LYS A 375 -0.24 9.85 7.86
N GLY A 376 0.52 8.98 7.19
CA GLY A 376 1.20 9.32 5.95
C GLY A 376 0.22 9.63 4.82
N PHE A 377 -0.78 8.77 4.61
CA PHE A 377 -1.76 8.92 3.54
C PHE A 377 -2.64 10.16 3.72
N LEU A 378 -3.13 10.39 4.94
CA LEU A 378 -3.90 11.59 5.26
C LEU A 378 -3.08 12.87 5.08
N THR A 379 -1.79 12.86 5.47
CA THR A 379 -0.89 13.99 5.25
C THR A 379 -0.67 14.26 3.75
N LEU A 380 -0.52 13.21 2.95
CA LEU A 380 -0.40 13.33 1.51
C LEU A 380 -1.63 13.98 0.88
N ILE A 381 -2.81 13.49 1.23
CA ILE A 381 -4.07 14.02 0.71
C ILE A 381 -4.28 15.47 1.17
N ALA A 382 -4.06 15.74 2.45
CA ALA A 382 -4.18 17.09 2.98
C ALA A 382 -3.22 18.06 2.26
N SER A 383 -1.98 17.67 2.00
CA SER A 383 -1.00 18.48 1.27
C SER A 383 -1.44 18.79 -0.16
N ASN A 384 -1.98 17.80 -0.86
CA ASN A 384 -2.49 17.98 -2.23
C ASN A 384 -3.80 18.78 -2.27
N TYR A 385 -4.69 18.56 -1.30
CA TYR A 385 -6.00 19.19 -1.25
C TYR A 385 -5.94 20.65 -0.76
N LEU A 386 -5.11 20.93 0.25
CA LEU A 386 -5.07 22.23 0.90
C LEU A 386 -4.09 23.22 0.25
N GLY A 387 -3.08 22.73 -0.47
CA GLY A 387 -2.07 23.56 -1.15
C GLY A 387 -1.33 24.54 -0.21
N THR A 388 -1.29 24.25 1.09
CA THR A 388 -0.69 25.11 2.10
C THR A 388 0.81 24.89 2.20
N LYS A 389 1.56 25.95 2.57
CA LYS A 389 2.99 25.84 2.91
C LYS A 389 3.21 25.16 4.27
N GLU A 390 2.23 25.24 5.16
CA GLU A 390 2.27 24.61 6.47
C GLU A 390 1.76 23.19 6.37
N SER A 391 2.52 22.25 6.92
CA SER A 391 2.15 20.84 6.92
C SER A 391 0.93 20.61 7.82
N ALA A 392 -0.13 19.98 7.29
CA ALA A 392 -1.29 19.56 8.08
C ALA A 392 -0.88 18.71 9.31
N ASN A 393 0.21 17.97 9.21
CA ASN A 393 0.77 17.20 10.31
C ASN A 393 1.36 18.09 11.41
N THR A 394 2.04 19.18 11.06
CA THR A 394 2.55 20.16 12.04
C THR A 394 1.40 20.80 12.81
N LEU A 395 0.34 21.20 12.12
CA LEU A 395 -0.88 21.69 12.74
C LEU A 395 -1.48 20.62 13.69
N ALA A 396 -1.64 19.38 13.24
CA ALA A 396 -2.19 18.31 14.07
C ALA A 396 -1.39 18.10 15.36
N ILE A 397 -0.05 18.16 15.30
CA ILE A 397 0.81 18.09 16.48
C ILE A 397 0.56 19.28 17.43
N GLN A 398 0.44 20.49 16.91
CA GLN A 398 0.15 21.68 17.71
C GLN A 398 -1.23 21.59 18.38
N LEU A 399 -2.25 21.19 17.63
CA LEU A 399 -3.61 20.99 18.14
C LEU A 399 -3.66 19.89 19.20
N THR A 400 -2.95 18.76 18.98
CA THR A 400 -2.83 17.68 19.96
C THR A 400 -2.22 18.16 21.27
N ARG A 401 -1.10 18.90 21.19
CA ARG A 401 -0.43 19.43 22.39
C ARG A 401 -1.30 20.45 23.15
N ALA A 402 -2.08 21.24 22.43
CA ALA A 402 -3.01 22.17 23.04
C ALA A 402 -4.10 21.43 23.83
N LEU A 403 -4.73 20.42 23.24
CA LEU A 403 -5.75 19.63 23.94
C LEU A 403 -5.19 18.84 25.15
N LEU A 404 -3.97 18.27 25.04
CA LEU A 404 -3.33 17.60 26.17
C LEU A 404 -3.00 18.53 27.35
N ARG A 405 -2.95 19.86 27.11
CA ARG A 405 -2.72 20.89 28.12
C ARG A 405 -4.00 21.63 28.54
N ASP A 406 -5.14 21.21 27.99
CA ASP A 406 -6.43 21.87 28.17
C ASP A 406 -6.41 23.37 27.75
N ASP A 407 -5.66 23.67 26.67
CA ASP A 407 -5.47 25.02 26.13
C ASP A 407 -6.28 25.23 24.84
N LEU A 408 -7.59 25.42 25.00
CA LEU A 408 -8.52 25.64 23.90
C LEU A 408 -8.28 27.00 23.19
N ASP A 409 -7.67 27.98 23.87
CA ASP A 409 -7.36 29.27 23.24
C ASP A 409 -6.21 29.16 22.22
N THR A 410 -5.14 28.44 22.57
CA THR A 410 -4.06 28.08 21.62
C THR A 410 -4.59 27.19 20.49
N TRP A 411 -5.47 26.24 20.80
CA TRP A 411 -6.11 25.36 19.82
C TRP A 411 -6.89 26.19 18.79
N ARG A 412 -7.78 27.09 19.24
CA ARG A 412 -8.55 28.01 18.40
C ARG A 412 -7.66 28.88 17.51
N LYS A 413 -6.64 29.51 18.09
CA LYS A 413 -5.70 30.38 17.36
C LYS A 413 -4.94 29.63 16.28
N SER A 414 -4.45 28.44 16.58
CA SER A 414 -3.71 27.61 15.62
C SER A 414 -4.59 27.19 14.45
N LEU A 415 -5.81 26.75 14.72
CA LEU A 415 -6.76 26.36 13.68
C LEU A 415 -7.19 27.55 12.82
N THR A 416 -7.48 28.73 13.45
CA THR A 416 -7.82 29.94 12.72
C THR A 416 -6.70 30.41 11.79
N ALA A 417 -5.45 30.41 12.28
CA ALA A 417 -4.28 30.79 11.49
C ALA A 417 -4.09 29.83 10.30
N PHE A 418 -4.28 28.52 10.52
CA PHE A 418 -4.18 27.53 9.45
C PHE A 418 -5.22 27.80 8.34
N PHE A 419 -6.50 27.94 8.68
CA PHE A 419 -7.54 28.22 7.68
C PHE A 419 -7.29 29.55 6.94
N ALA A 420 -6.79 30.58 7.64
CA ALA A 420 -6.41 31.85 7.02
C ALA A 420 -5.22 31.70 6.05
N SER A 421 -4.35 30.71 6.25
CA SER A 421 -3.18 30.45 5.38
C SER A 421 -3.53 29.75 4.06
N ILE A 422 -4.71 29.16 3.94
CA ILE A 422 -5.14 28.44 2.73
C ILE A 422 -5.38 29.45 1.60
N PRO A 423 -4.71 29.31 0.43
CA PRO A 423 -4.88 30.22 -0.69
C PRO A 423 -6.33 30.29 -1.19
N TYR A 424 -6.80 31.50 -1.52
CA TYR A 424 -8.16 31.71 -2.03
C TYR A 424 -8.48 30.85 -3.28
N SER A 425 -7.49 30.66 -4.15
CA SER A 425 -7.61 29.84 -5.36
C SER A 425 -7.87 28.35 -5.10
N MET A 426 -7.52 27.86 -3.90
CA MET A 426 -7.76 26.48 -3.47
C MET A 426 -9.14 26.29 -2.84
N ARG A 427 -9.79 27.37 -2.44
CA ARG A 427 -11.16 27.38 -1.91
C ARG A 427 -12.15 27.26 -3.07
N ARG A 428 -12.08 26.19 -3.83
CA ARG A 428 -12.72 25.98 -5.13
C ARG A 428 -14.22 26.26 -5.15
N LYS A 429 -14.62 27.02 -6.18
CA LYS A 429 -15.90 27.09 -6.94
C LYS A 429 -17.05 27.97 -6.38
N ASP A 430 -17.84 28.46 -7.32
CA ASP A 430 -18.86 29.51 -7.15
C ASP A 430 -20.18 29.05 -6.48
N MET A 431 -20.34 27.76 -6.14
CA MET A 431 -21.56 27.22 -5.51
C MET A 431 -21.42 27.07 -4.00
N GLU A 432 -22.40 27.52 -3.22
CA GLU A 432 -22.43 27.45 -1.75
C GLU A 432 -22.27 26.02 -1.21
N THR A 433 -22.91 25.03 -1.84
CA THR A 433 -22.82 23.61 -1.47
C THR A 433 -21.40 23.03 -1.62
N GLU A 434 -20.60 23.54 -2.57
CA GLU A 434 -19.21 23.13 -2.74
C GLU A 434 -18.28 23.75 -1.70
N LYS A 435 -18.58 24.98 -1.24
CA LYS A 435 -17.84 25.62 -0.13
C LYS A 435 -18.06 24.89 1.18
N GLU A 436 -19.31 24.55 1.50
CA GLU A 436 -19.64 23.77 2.69
C GLU A 436 -18.91 22.41 2.68
N ARG A 437 -18.97 21.69 1.56
CA ARG A 437 -18.27 20.42 1.35
C ARG A 437 -16.74 20.57 1.54
N TYR A 438 -16.15 21.66 1.06
CA TYR A 438 -14.72 21.96 1.24
C TYR A 438 -14.34 22.12 2.72
N PHE A 439 -15.09 22.91 3.50
CA PHE A 439 -14.82 23.09 4.92
C PHE A 439 -14.99 21.80 5.71
N HIS A 440 -16.07 21.07 5.51
CA HIS A 440 -16.30 19.78 6.14
C HIS A 440 -15.17 18.79 5.83
N TYR A 441 -14.73 18.73 4.59
CA TYR A 441 -13.64 17.81 4.19
C TYR A 441 -12.29 18.23 4.76
N THR A 442 -11.98 19.52 4.78
CA THR A 442 -10.76 20.05 5.41
C THR A 442 -10.70 19.70 6.90
N PHE A 443 -11.81 19.88 7.61
CA PHE A 443 -11.94 19.47 9.01
C PHE A 443 -11.73 17.98 9.18
N TYR A 444 -12.44 17.22 8.40
CA TYR A 444 -12.32 15.77 8.44
C TYR A 444 -10.86 15.32 8.30
N LEU A 445 -10.13 15.86 7.33
CA LEU A 445 -8.71 15.53 7.14
C LEU A 445 -7.87 15.87 8.37
N ILE A 446 -8.04 17.08 8.91
CA ILE A 446 -7.30 17.53 10.11
C ILE A 446 -7.61 16.61 11.30
N PHE A 447 -8.88 16.32 11.55
CA PHE A 447 -9.27 15.46 12.66
C PHE A 447 -8.86 14.01 12.47
N ARG A 448 -8.88 13.48 11.25
CA ARG A 448 -8.35 12.15 10.96
C ARG A 448 -6.84 12.07 11.20
N ILE A 449 -6.08 13.13 10.90
CA ILE A 449 -4.65 13.20 11.24
C ILE A 449 -4.49 13.29 12.77
N LEU A 450 -5.28 14.13 13.45
CA LEU A 450 -5.31 14.20 14.93
C LEU A 450 -5.54 12.82 15.56
N SER A 451 -6.41 12.00 14.98
CA SER A 451 -6.73 10.65 15.47
C SER A 451 -5.56 9.65 15.42
N THR A 452 -4.43 10.02 14.79
CA THR A 452 -3.20 9.24 14.88
C THR A 452 -2.44 9.49 16.18
N TYR A 453 -2.74 10.58 16.88
CA TYR A 453 -2.12 11.00 18.13
C TYR A 453 -3.04 10.85 19.34
N LEU A 454 -4.35 10.99 19.12
CA LEU A 454 -5.39 10.98 20.15
C LEU A 454 -6.48 9.97 19.83
N VAL A 455 -7.16 9.47 20.86
CA VAL A 455 -8.37 8.65 20.64
C VAL A 455 -9.50 9.58 20.22
N LEU A 456 -9.86 9.55 18.96
CA LEU A 456 -11.03 10.23 18.42
C LEU A 456 -12.17 9.24 18.26
N THR A 457 -13.33 9.56 18.78
CA THR A 457 -14.53 8.80 18.54
C THR A 457 -15.53 9.63 17.73
N GLU A 458 -15.73 9.24 16.46
CA GLU A 458 -16.96 9.59 15.75
C GLU A 458 -18.04 8.65 16.28
N LYS A 459 -18.64 8.97 17.42
CA LYS A 459 -19.72 8.13 17.95
C LYS A 459 -21.04 8.52 17.28
N GLN A 460 -21.62 7.57 16.54
CA GLN A 460 -23.06 7.61 16.31
C GLN A 460 -23.74 7.46 17.68
N GLN A 461 -24.46 8.48 18.10
CA GLN A 461 -25.27 8.43 19.30
C GLN A 461 -26.73 8.17 18.94
N SER A 462 -27.54 7.73 19.90
CA SER A 462 -28.94 7.34 19.68
C SER A 462 -29.81 8.45 19.09
N GLU A 463 -29.43 9.73 19.22
CA GLU A 463 -30.22 10.88 18.79
C GLU A 463 -29.54 11.75 17.72
N GLY A 464 -28.34 11.32 17.22
CA GLY A 464 -27.60 12.07 16.20
C GLY A 464 -26.11 11.73 16.16
N ARG A 465 -25.35 12.50 15.37
CA ARG A 465 -23.91 12.35 15.21
C ARG A 465 -23.25 13.70 15.51
N ALA A 466 -22.38 13.76 16.52
CA ALA A 466 -21.53 14.92 16.74
C ALA A 466 -20.48 15.01 15.64
N ASP A 467 -20.14 16.23 15.21
CA ASP A 467 -19.16 16.42 14.14
C ASP A 467 -17.78 15.89 14.56
N CYS A 468 -17.38 16.11 15.81
CA CYS A 468 -16.17 15.52 16.35
C CYS A 468 -16.17 15.44 17.88
N ILE A 469 -15.73 14.30 18.43
CA ILE A 469 -15.44 14.11 19.85
C ILE A 469 -13.99 13.69 20.01
N VAL A 470 -13.22 14.41 20.82
CA VAL A 470 -11.81 14.12 21.13
C VAL A 470 -11.70 13.74 22.59
N GLU A 471 -11.20 12.55 22.87
CA GLU A 471 -10.89 12.09 24.21
C GLU A 471 -9.39 12.15 24.48
N THR A 472 -8.99 12.82 25.54
CA THR A 472 -7.61 12.89 26.03
C THR A 472 -7.53 12.34 27.45
N PRO A 473 -6.34 12.06 27.98
CA PRO A 473 -6.21 11.73 29.40
C PRO A 473 -6.71 12.83 30.35
N THR A 474 -6.73 14.09 29.88
CA THR A 474 -7.03 15.28 30.68
C THR A 474 -8.44 15.82 30.49
N GLY A 475 -9.15 15.47 29.40
CA GLY A 475 -10.47 16.02 29.11
C GLY A 475 -11.19 15.36 27.95
N VAL A 476 -12.46 15.62 27.80
CA VAL A 476 -13.31 15.25 26.66
C VAL A 476 -13.77 16.52 25.97
N TYR A 477 -13.56 16.60 24.65
CA TYR A 477 -13.89 17.80 23.86
C TYR A 477 -14.90 17.42 22.79
N ILE A 478 -16.07 18.07 22.81
CA ILE A 478 -17.17 17.85 21.87
C ILE A 478 -17.28 19.07 20.99
N PHE A 479 -16.95 18.91 19.70
CA PHE A 479 -17.01 19.99 18.72
C PHE A 479 -18.22 19.83 17.81
N GLU A 480 -18.89 20.93 17.56
CA GLU A 480 -19.94 21.05 16.54
C GLU A 480 -19.63 22.27 15.68
N PHE A 481 -19.77 22.12 14.35
CA PHE A 481 -19.36 23.11 13.37
C PHE A 481 -20.56 23.67 12.60
N LYS A 482 -20.52 24.97 12.30
CA LYS A 482 -21.49 25.64 11.43
C LYS A 482 -20.76 26.41 10.34
N LEU A 483 -21.31 26.44 9.14
CA LEU A 483 -20.87 27.32 8.06
C LEU A 483 -21.88 28.47 7.95
N ASP A 484 -21.38 29.71 8.01
CA ASP A 484 -22.18 30.93 7.99
C ASP A 484 -23.34 30.97 9.02
N GLY A 485 -23.17 30.23 10.12
CA GLY A 485 -24.08 30.17 11.27
C GLY A 485 -23.54 30.91 12.50
N THR A 486 -23.88 30.43 13.69
CA THR A 486 -23.35 30.94 14.96
C THR A 486 -22.78 29.81 15.84
N ALA A 487 -21.84 30.15 16.71
CA ALA A 487 -21.35 29.20 17.73
C ALA A 487 -22.47 28.82 18.72
N ASP A 488 -23.45 29.71 18.95
CA ASP A 488 -24.63 29.40 19.77
C ASP A 488 -25.52 28.32 19.13
N ASP A 489 -25.69 28.34 17.81
CA ASP A 489 -26.46 27.29 17.12
C ASP A 489 -25.78 25.95 17.22
N ALA A 490 -24.43 25.93 17.14
CA ALA A 490 -23.64 24.73 17.33
C ALA A 490 -23.78 24.19 18.78
N LEU A 491 -23.62 25.03 19.79
CA LEU A 491 -23.79 24.61 21.19
C LEU A 491 -25.22 24.10 21.48
N ARG A 492 -26.22 24.76 20.94
CA ARG A 492 -27.62 24.34 21.05
C ARG A 492 -27.80 22.93 20.46
N GLN A 493 -27.20 22.62 19.32
CA GLN A 493 -27.25 21.29 18.72
C GLN A 493 -26.59 20.24 19.61
N ILE A 494 -25.43 20.53 20.22
CA ILE A 494 -24.77 19.63 21.18
C ILE A 494 -25.74 19.29 22.33
N GLU A 495 -26.46 20.26 22.81
CA GLU A 495 -27.36 20.14 23.95
C GLU A 495 -28.65 19.38 23.58
N GLU A 496 -29.34 19.78 22.50
CA GLU A 496 -30.57 19.15 22.01
C GLU A 496 -30.36 17.70 21.62
N LYS A 497 -29.22 17.37 21.01
CA LYS A 497 -28.84 16.01 20.62
C LYS A 497 -28.19 15.19 21.75
N GLY A 498 -27.93 15.82 22.88
CA GLY A 498 -27.40 15.14 24.06
C GLY A 498 -26.02 14.52 23.87
N TYR A 499 -25.16 15.10 23.05
CA TYR A 499 -23.84 14.54 22.73
C TYR A 499 -22.91 14.40 23.94
N ALA A 500 -23.13 15.19 25.01
CA ALA A 500 -22.38 15.10 26.26
C ALA A 500 -22.89 14.01 27.23
N ARG A 501 -24.12 13.48 27.03
CA ARG A 501 -24.72 12.50 27.96
C ARG A 501 -23.87 11.26 28.27
N PRO A 502 -23.18 10.65 27.29
CA PRO A 502 -22.32 9.49 27.58
C PRO A 502 -21.15 9.78 28.52
N TYR A 503 -20.83 11.08 28.72
CA TYR A 503 -19.71 11.54 29.53
C TYR A 503 -20.14 12.19 30.85
N GLU A 504 -21.42 12.15 31.21
CA GLU A 504 -21.92 12.73 32.47
C GLU A 504 -21.30 12.07 33.73
N ALA A 505 -20.89 10.81 33.61
CA ALA A 505 -20.21 10.08 34.68
C ALA A 505 -18.67 10.08 34.53
N ASP A 506 -18.12 10.78 33.53
CA ASP A 506 -16.66 10.87 33.34
C ASP A 506 -16.04 11.79 34.39
N SER A 507 -14.92 11.37 34.96
CA SER A 507 -14.20 12.17 35.97
C SER A 507 -13.40 13.33 35.36
N ARG A 508 -13.21 13.32 34.04
CA ARG A 508 -12.52 14.37 33.29
C ARG A 508 -13.48 15.53 32.96
N PRO A 509 -12.98 16.77 32.82
CA PRO A 509 -13.81 17.86 32.31
C PRO A 509 -14.33 17.56 30.91
N VAL A 510 -15.58 17.95 30.65
CA VAL A 510 -16.25 17.78 29.35
C VAL A 510 -16.52 19.17 28.76
N HIS A 511 -15.74 19.53 27.76
CA HIS A 511 -15.83 20.80 27.04
C HIS A 511 -16.78 20.67 25.86
N ARG A 512 -17.74 21.58 25.74
CA ARG A 512 -18.66 21.69 24.59
C ARG A 512 -18.24 22.91 23.80
N VAL A 513 -17.88 22.74 22.54
CA VAL A 513 -17.29 23.79 21.71
C VAL A 513 -18.10 23.97 20.45
N GLY A 514 -18.75 25.12 20.34
CA GLY A 514 -19.42 25.57 19.13
C GLY A 514 -18.49 26.42 18.29
N VAL A 515 -18.38 26.12 17.00
CA VAL A 515 -17.49 26.79 16.04
C VAL A 515 -18.28 27.21 14.81
N SER A 516 -18.18 28.47 14.40
CA SER A 516 -18.69 28.91 13.10
C SER A 516 -17.57 29.35 12.18
N PHE A 517 -17.72 28.95 10.90
CA PHE A 517 -16.85 29.36 9.81
C PHE A 517 -17.57 30.31 8.90
N SER A 518 -16.84 31.29 8.38
CA SER A 518 -17.34 32.17 7.35
C SER A 518 -16.89 31.72 5.96
N SER A 519 -17.83 31.41 5.07
CA SER A 519 -17.55 31.13 3.67
C SER A 519 -16.92 32.32 2.95
N ARG A 520 -17.15 33.54 3.44
CA ARG A 520 -16.63 34.80 2.90
C ARG A 520 -15.15 34.99 3.23
N THR A 521 -14.75 34.79 4.48
CA THR A 521 -13.36 34.97 4.93
C THR A 521 -12.54 33.70 4.84
N GLY A 522 -13.21 32.55 4.82
CA GLY A 522 -12.58 31.23 4.78
C GLY A 522 -11.87 30.84 6.08
N THR A 523 -12.31 31.40 7.21
CA THR A 523 -11.74 31.13 8.52
C THR A 523 -12.81 31.10 9.62
N ILE A 524 -12.42 30.78 10.84
CA ILE A 524 -13.29 30.82 12.02
C ILE A 524 -13.65 32.29 12.30
N ASP A 525 -14.94 32.58 12.42
CA ASP A 525 -15.47 33.91 12.74
C ASP A 525 -16.24 33.95 14.06
N ASP A 526 -16.74 32.81 14.57
CA ASP A 526 -17.38 32.72 15.87
C ASP A 526 -16.95 31.46 16.62
N TRP A 527 -16.80 31.56 17.95
CA TRP A 527 -16.32 30.49 18.82
C TRP A 527 -16.88 30.65 20.22
N LYS A 528 -17.50 29.59 20.74
CA LYS A 528 -17.97 29.56 22.13
C LYS A 528 -17.66 28.19 22.75
N GLU A 529 -17.35 28.25 24.04
CA GLU A 529 -17.16 27.10 24.93
C GLU A 529 -18.21 27.12 26.03
N ALA A 530 -18.72 25.95 26.42
CA ALA A 530 -19.69 25.75 27.49
C ALA A 530 -19.37 24.50 28.32
#